data_c6b79311ad882f25dfa24430ec9f715a
#
_entry.id   c6b79311ad882f25dfa24430ec9f715a
#
_cell.length_a   1.000
_cell.length_b   1.000
_cell.length_c   1.000
_cell.angle_alpha   90.00
_cell.angle_beta   90.00
_cell.angle_gamma   90.00
#
_symmetry.space_group_name_H-M   'P 1'
#
loop_
_entity.id
_entity.type
_entity.pdbx_description
1 polymer ?
#
loop_
_entity_poly.entity_id
_entity_poly.type
_entity_poly.pdbx_seq_one_letter_code
_entity_poly.pdbx_strand_id
1 'polypeptide(L)'
;MLLALPRASLVLYSVMSHNLYVKNIGKVATPKGNKAIHGKAMGELDILMGPAAIVIRDGIIAYVGKESEVPGDLIQDCAVYDAQGGAVVPGFVDSHTHLVFGGFREEEFQMRLRGASYMSIMQAGGGIASTTKATREASVEELEAAAQVHLRAMLSMGVTTADAKSGYGMDLETELRQLEVIQRLQKSQPIALHATFMGAHDTPPEFKGRSTDYIEYLVQTVLPEVKSRGLAECCDIFTEEGVFDHEQTRRLLNAARAMGFTLKMHADEIVPFGGAELAAELGCLSADHLLQISEKGIAALANSNTVATLLPCTAFSLKAAYAPARKMIDNGCAVAVASDLNPGSCFSASIPLMYDLACIYMGMTAEETLTALTLNGAAAIGRADRIGSIEVGKEGDLVVLGYPCYKFLSYHIGMNIVHSTIKGGAVYTNHID
;
A
#
# COMPACT_ATOMS: atom_id res chain seq x y z
N MET A 1 12.98 7.69 -27.42
CA MET A 1 11.74 7.79 -28.23
C MET A 1 10.61 7.38 -27.29
N LEU A 2 10.02 8.34 -26.56
CA LEU A 2 8.87 8.11 -25.70
C LEU A 2 7.73 7.61 -26.57
N LEU A 3 7.41 6.32 -26.49
CA LEU A 3 6.13 5.82 -26.92
C LEU A 3 5.07 6.53 -26.06
N ALA A 4 4.29 7.40 -26.69
CA ALA A 4 3.07 7.90 -26.08
C ALA A 4 2.24 6.67 -25.71
N LEU A 5 2.23 6.30 -24.44
CA LEU A 5 1.34 5.27 -23.93
C LEU A 5 -0.07 5.63 -24.42
N PRO A 6 -0.82 4.68 -24.99
CA PRO A 6 -2.17 4.95 -25.44
C PRO A 6 -2.90 5.59 -24.24
N ARG A 7 -3.45 6.77 -24.45
CA ARG A 7 -4.38 7.39 -23.51
C ARG A 7 -5.62 6.51 -23.49
N ALA A 8 -5.57 5.41 -22.75
CA ALA A 8 -6.79 4.84 -22.24
C ALA A 8 -7.38 5.95 -21.36
N SER A 9 -8.33 6.66 -21.90
CA SER A 9 -9.09 7.66 -21.15
C SER A 9 -9.98 6.88 -20.18
N LEU A 10 -9.41 6.51 -19.02
CA LEU A 10 -10.22 6.25 -17.86
C LEU A 10 -10.87 7.61 -17.53
N VAL A 11 -12.05 7.86 -18.06
CA VAL A 11 -12.80 9.09 -17.78
C VAL A 11 -13.43 8.87 -16.41
N LEU A 12 -12.68 9.25 -15.37
CA LEU A 12 -13.24 9.38 -14.04
C LEU A 12 -14.08 10.67 -14.05
N TYR A 13 -15.40 10.56 -14.07
CA TYR A 13 -16.26 11.70 -13.79
C TYR A 13 -16.12 12.00 -12.30
N SER A 14 -15.66 13.21 -11.97
CA SER A 14 -15.56 13.64 -10.58
C SER A 14 -16.66 14.64 -10.26
N VAL A 15 -17.43 14.37 -9.22
CA VAL A 15 -18.20 15.38 -8.51
C VAL A 15 -17.28 15.92 -7.41
N MET A 16 -16.73 17.10 -7.61
CA MET A 16 -15.85 17.76 -6.65
C MET A 16 -16.68 18.40 -5.55
N SER A 17 -16.96 17.66 -4.49
CA SER A 17 -17.62 18.19 -3.30
C SER A 17 -17.02 17.56 -2.06
N HIS A 18 -16.72 18.36 -1.05
CA HIS A 18 -16.32 17.86 0.27
C HIS A 18 -17.53 17.54 1.17
N ASN A 19 -18.74 17.89 0.70
CA ASN A 19 -20.01 17.59 1.36
C ASN A 19 -20.81 16.66 0.47
N LEU A 20 -20.98 15.41 0.90
CA LEU A 20 -21.61 14.35 0.11
C LEU A 20 -22.62 13.57 0.95
N TYR A 21 -23.82 13.37 0.39
CA TYR A 21 -24.81 12.47 0.89
C TYR A 21 -24.88 11.22 0.00
N VAL A 22 -24.35 10.10 0.52
CA VAL A 22 -24.43 8.79 -0.13
C VAL A 22 -25.68 8.09 0.38
N LYS A 23 -26.66 7.86 -0.50
CA LYS A 23 -27.96 7.24 -0.18
C LYS A 23 -28.16 5.89 -0.87
N ASN A 24 -29.24 5.21 -0.53
CA ASN A 24 -29.65 3.95 -1.14
C ASN A 24 -28.53 2.89 -1.13
N ILE A 25 -27.79 2.81 -0.01
CA ILE A 25 -26.75 1.81 0.21
C ILE A 25 -27.41 0.49 0.60
N GLY A 26 -27.11 -0.60 -0.13
CA GLY A 26 -27.67 -1.92 0.16
C GLY A 26 -27.03 -2.58 1.39
N LYS A 27 -25.75 -2.33 1.62
CA LYS A 27 -24.97 -2.86 2.75
C LYS A 27 -23.75 -2.02 3.00
N VAL A 28 -23.50 -1.65 4.26
CA VAL A 28 -22.17 -1.15 4.69
C VAL A 28 -21.43 -2.30 5.39
N ALA A 29 -20.18 -2.54 5.04
CA ALA A 29 -19.33 -3.51 5.71
C ALA A 29 -17.99 -2.85 6.05
N THR A 30 -17.62 -2.82 7.33
CA THR A 30 -16.44 -2.10 7.79
C THR A 30 -15.84 -2.77 9.03
N PRO A 31 -14.50 -2.86 9.14
CA PRO A 31 -13.87 -3.07 10.45
C PRO A 31 -14.11 -1.84 11.34
N LYS A 32 -13.89 -1.96 12.64
CA LYS A 32 -14.00 -0.86 13.61
C LYS A 32 -12.72 -0.67 14.42
N GLY A 33 -12.47 0.59 14.77
CA GLY A 33 -11.39 0.97 15.67
C GLY A 33 -10.38 1.92 15.04
N ASN A 34 -9.33 2.22 15.82
CA ASN A 34 -8.30 3.20 15.47
C ASN A 34 -6.87 2.61 15.53
N LYS A 35 -6.76 1.29 15.51
CA LYS A 35 -5.50 0.51 15.56
C LYS A 35 -5.65 -0.73 14.70
N ALA A 36 -4.55 -1.43 14.47
CA ALA A 36 -4.58 -2.74 13.84
C ALA A 36 -5.44 -3.74 14.63
N ILE A 37 -6.19 -4.55 13.91
CA ILE A 37 -6.96 -5.67 14.47
C ILE A 37 -6.12 -6.92 14.37
N HIS A 38 -6.05 -7.69 15.45
CA HIS A 38 -5.19 -8.85 15.60
C HIS A 38 -5.96 -10.16 15.50
N GLY A 39 -5.30 -11.17 14.92
CA GLY A 39 -5.76 -12.55 14.94
C GLY A 39 -7.17 -12.72 14.35
N LYS A 40 -7.95 -13.59 14.94
CA LYS A 40 -9.30 -13.94 14.46
C LYS A 40 -10.30 -12.79 14.48
N ALA A 41 -10.06 -11.77 15.30
CA ALA A 41 -10.91 -10.56 15.33
C ALA A 41 -10.85 -9.79 13.98
N MET A 42 -9.86 -10.02 13.13
CA MET A 42 -9.83 -9.48 11.77
C MET A 42 -11.04 -9.89 10.92
N GLY A 43 -11.66 -11.02 11.24
CA GLY A 43 -12.88 -11.51 10.58
C GLY A 43 -14.18 -10.86 11.10
N GLU A 44 -14.11 -9.99 12.11
CA GLU A 44 -15.27 -9.34 12.71
C GLU A 44 -15.52 -7.98 12.06
N LEU A 45 -16.51 -7.92 11.15
CA LEU A 45 -16.95 -6.69 10.53
C LEU A 45 -18.24 -6.18 11.17
N ASP A 46 -18.35 -4.86 11.26
CA ASP A 46 -19.64 -4.22 11.49
C ASP A 46 -20.44 -4.17 10.19
N ILE A 47 -21.63 -4.73 10.21
CA ILE A 47 -22.49 -4.85 9.04
C ILE A 47 -23.80 -4.07 9.28
N LEU A 48 -23.99 -3.01 8.50
CA LEU A 48 -25.26 -2.28 8.45
C LEU A 48 -26.03 -2.69 7.18
N MET A 49 -27.21 -3.29 7.37
CA MET A 49 -28.09 -3.63 6.25
C MET A 49 -28.89 -2.40 5.80
N GLY A 50 -29.02 -2.26 4.49
CA GLY A 50 -29.74 -1.15 3.89
C GLY A 50 -31.28 -1.24 3.96
N PRO A 51 -31.98 -0.15 3.56
CA PRO A 51 -31.45 1.11 3.03
C PRO A 51 -30.63 1.88 4.07
N ALA A 52 -29.34 2.06 3.76
CA ALA A 52 -28.40 2.79 4.61
C ALA A 52 -27.88 4.06 3.91
N ALA A 53 -27.34 4.97 4.70
CA ALA A 53 -26.77 6.21 4.22
C ALA A 53 -25.49 6.56 4.97
N ILE A 54 -24.62 7.31 4.26
CA ILE A 54 -23.41 7.93 4.82
C ILE A 54 -23.46 9.42 4.43
N VAL A 55 -23.19 10.29 5.40
CA VAL A 55 -23.01 11.73 5.13
C VAL A 55 -21.59 12.12 5.43
N ILE A 56 -20.95 12.79 4.47
CA ILE A 56 -19.61 13.36 4.58
C ILE A 56 -19.75 14.88 4.62
N ARG A 57 -19.12 15.52 5.60
CA ARG A 57 -19.06 16.99 5.74
C ARG A 57 -17.60 17.40 5.86
N ASP A 58 -17.18 18.35 5.02
CA ASP A 58 -15.79 18.84 4.98
C ASP A 58 -14.76 17.69 4.87
N GLY A 59 -15.10 16.66 4.09
CA GLY A 59 -14.26 15.48 3.89
C GLY A 59 -14.30 14.43 5.01
N ILE A 60 -15.06 14.65 6.09
CA ILE A 60 -15.15 13.78 7.28
C ILE A 60 -16.52 13.13 7.35
N ILE A 61 -16.59 11.88 7.75
CA ILE A 61 -17.85 11.14 7.98
C ILE A 61 -18.58 11.78 9.17
N ALA A 62 -19.74 12.37 8.90
CA ALA A 62 -20.59 12.98 9.90
C ALA A 62 -21.75 12.07 10.34
N TYR A 63 -22.14 11.11 9.49
CA TYR A 63 -23.20 10.16 9.78
C TYR A 63 -22.97 8.84 9.04
N VAL A 64 -23.28 7.74 9.69
CA VAL A 64 -23.44 6.40 9.11
C VAL A 64 -24.58 5.70 9.86
N GLY A 65 -25.61 5.26 9.12
CA GLY A 65 -26.80 4.67 9.74
C GLY A 65 -27.89 4.37 8.72
N LYS A 66 -29.12 4.14 9.23
CA LYS A 66 -30.30 3.94 8.36
C LYS A 66 -30.63 5.22 7.61
N GLU A 67 -30.95 5.10 6.33
CA GLU A 67 -31.30 6.25 5.49
C GLU A 67 -32.49 7.05 6.03
N SER A 68 -33.50 6.37 6.61
CA SER A 68 -34.69 7.00 7.22
C SER A 68 -34.39 7.81 8.47
N GLU A 69 -33.22 7.67 9.07
CA GLU A 69 -32.84 8.31 10.33
C GLU A 69 -31.79 9.44 10.10
N VAL A 70 -31.46 9.77 8.83
CA VAL A 70 -30.51 10.83 8.51
C VAL A 70 -31.02 12.18 8.98
N PRO A 71 -30.29 12.93 9.82
CA PRO A 71 -30.68 14.27 10.24
C PRO A 71 -30.72 15.23 9.03
N GLY A 72 -31.83 15.94 8.85
CA GLY A 72 -32.05 16.79 7.69
C GLY A 72 -31.06 17.97 7.56
N ASP A 73 -30.53 18.45 8.68
CA ASP A 73 -29.51 19.48 8.74
C ASP A 73 -28.14 19.02 8.24
N LEU A 74 -27.82 17.74 8.36
CA LEU A 74 -26.55 17.19 7.88
C LEU A 74 -26.49 17.09 6.35
N ILE A 75 -27.63 17.00 5.66
CA ILE A 75 -27.67 16.83 4.19
C ILE A 75 -27.88 18.14 3.43
N GLN A 76 -28.09 19.26 4.14
CA GLN A 76 -28.17 20.57 3.49
C GLN A 76 -26.86 20.88 2.75
N ASP A 77 -26.98 21.36 1.53
CA ASP A 77 -25.85 21.72 0.65
C ASP A 77 -24.90 20.57 0.33
N CYS A 78 -25.29 19.32 0.56
CA CYS A 78 -24.56 18.15 0.10
C CYS A 78 -24.87 17.85 -1.36
N ALA A 79 -23.82 17.49 -2.12
CA ALA A 79 -24.03 16.73 -3.35
C ALA A 79 -24.64 15.37 -3.00
N VAL A 80 -25.49 14.84 -3.88
CA VAL A 80 -26.17 13.55 -3.63
C VAL A 80 -25.58 12.49 -4.56
N TYR A 81 -25.17 11.37 -3.98
CA TYR A 81 -24.74 10.19 -4.70
C TYR A 81 -25.66 9.01 -4.36
N ASP A 82 -26.24 8.38 -5.39
CA ASP A 82 -27.09 7.19 -5.24
C ASP A 82 -26.24 5.93 -5.42
N ALA A 83 -26.08 5.12 -4.37
CA ALA A 83 -25.34 3.86 -4.41
C ALA A 83 -26.11 2.71 -5.10
N GLN A 84 -27.37 2.94 -5.51
CA GLN A 84 -28.19 2.01 -6.28
C GLN A 84 -28.32 0.60 -5.66
N GLY A 85 -28.28 0.51 -4.35
CA GLY A 85 -28.30 -0.76 -3.62
C GLY A 85 -26.96 -1.49 -3.55
N GLY A 86 -25.89 -0.89 -4.06
CA GLY A 86 -24.52 -1.43 -3.98
C GLY A 86 -24.00 -1.50 -2.55
N ALA A 87 -23.05 -2.39 -2.31
CA ALA A 87 -22.34 -2.43 -1.03
C ALA A 87 -21.31 -1.32 -0.95
N VAL A 88 -21.12 -0.77 0.26
CA VAL A 88 -20.08 0.23 0.55
C VAL A 88 -19.12 -0.32 1.58
N VAL A 89 -17.84 -0.20 1.29
CA VAL A 89 -16.73 -0.58 2.17
C VAL A 89 -15.78 0.61 2.34
N PRO A 90 -14.86 0.62 3.33
CA PRO A 90 -13.86 1.67 3.45
C PRO A 90 -12.98 1.76 2.20
N GLY A 91 -12.45 2.94 1.91
CA GLY A 91 -11.41 3.12 0.91
C GLY A 91 -10.24 2.19 1.15
N PHE A 92 -9.74 1.55 0.08
CA PHE A 92 -8.62 0.62 0.19
C PHE A 92 -7.32 1.37 0.44
N VAL A 93 -6.45 0.76 1.25
CA VAL A 93 -5.15 1.28 1.62
C VAL A 93 -4.06 0.33 1.11
N ASP A 94 -3.31 0.78 0.11
CA ASP A 94 -2.15 0.04 -0.41
C ASP A 94 -0.91 0.45 0.40
N SER A 95 -0.59 -0.30 1.43
CA SER A 95 0.40 0.07 2.45
C SER A 95 1.86 -0.22 2.06
N HIS A 96 2.11 -0.65 0.80
CA HIS A 96 3.45 -0.93 0.32
C HIS A 96 3.53 -0.81 -1.21
N THR A 97 4.14 0.26 -1.72
CA THR A 97 4.45 0.42 -3.15
C THR A 97 5.79 1.12 -3.37
N HIS A 98 6.41 0.82 -4.51
CA HIS A 98 7.55 1.55 -5.06
C HIS A 98 7.12 2.28 -6.35
N LEU A 99 6.04 3.03 -6.29
CA LEU A 99 5.33 3.55 -7.47
C LEU A 99 6.09 4.61 -8.29
N VAL A 100 7.17 5.20 -7.75
CA VAL A 100 8.00 6.20 -8.43
C VAL A 100 9.32 5.58 -8.86
N PHE A 101 9.44 5.23 -10.12
CA PHE A 101 10.64 4.65 -10.72
C PHE A 101 10.76 4.99 -12.20
N GLY A 102 11.98 4.89 -12.74
CA GLY A 102 12.29 5.01 -14.16
C GLY A 102 12.45 3.63 -14.83
N GLY A 103 12.10 3.57 -16.12
CA GLY A 103 12.26 2.36 -16.93
C GLY A 103 11.25 1.24 -16.62
N PHE A 104 11.43 0.13 -17.33
CA PHE A 104 10.63 -1.09 -17.19
C PHE A 104 11.54 -2.31 -17.24
N ARG A 105 11.06 -3.45 -16.76
CA ARG A 105 11.81 -4.71 -16.70
C ARG A 105 11.05 -5.86 -17.36
N GLU A 106 10.26 -5.57 -18.39
CA GLU A 106 9.45 -6.55 -19.15
C GLU A 106 10.32 -7.63 -19.81
N GLU A 107 11.50 -7.28 -20.31
CA GLU A 107 12.42 -8.27 -20.90
C GLU A 107 12.96 -9.24 -19.84
N GLU A 108 13.27 -8.75 -18.64
CA GLU A 108 13.65 -9.63 -17.52
C GLU A 108 12.51 -10.55 -17.12
N PHE A 109 11.28 -10.06 -17.13
CA PHE A 109 10.10 -10.87 -16.88
C PHE A 109 9.99 -12.00 -17.94
N GLN A 110 10.22 -11.69 -19.23
CA GLN A 110 10.26 -12.71 -20.29
C GLN A 110 11.41 -13.73 -20.07
N MET A 111 12.57 -13.28 -19.62
CA MET A 111 13.70 -14.20 -19.30
C MET A 111 13.30 -15.14 -18.16
N ARG A 112 12.63 -14.66 -17.11
CA ARG A 112 12.11 -15.49 -16.00
C ARG A 112 11.08 -16.52 -16.49
N LEU A 113 10.17 -16.13 -17.36
CA LEU A 113 9.18 -17.05 -17.94
C LEU A 113 9.84 -18.18 -18.75
N ARG A 114 11.00 -17.91 -19.36
CA ARG A 114 11.81 -18.92 -20.09
C ARG A 114 12.71 -19.74 -19.16
N GLY A 115 12.65 -19.52 -17.84
CA GLY A 115 13.41 -20.27 -16.86
C GLY A 115 14.80 -19.72 -16.50
N ALA A 116 15.11 -18.47 -16.91
CA ALA A 116 16.35 -17.81 -16.49
C ALA A 116 16.40 -17.66 -14.97
N SER A 117 17.54 -17.95 -14.37
CA SER A 117 17.78 -17.73 -12.94
C SER A 117 17.96 -16.25 -12.64
N TYR A 118 17.70 -15.84 -11.38
CA TYR A 118 17.99 -14.49 -10.90
C TYR A 118 19.44 -14.07 -11.19
N MET A 119 20.40 -14.98 -10.94
CA MET A 119 21.82 -14.72 -11.18
C MET A 119 22.13 -14.48 -12.66
N SER A 120 21.51 -15.21 -13.59
CA SER A 120 21.71 -14.98 -15.03
C SER A 120 21.16 -13.63 -15.50
N ILE A 121 20.06 -13.17 -14.91
CA ILE A 121 19.47 -11.86 -15.17
C ILE A 121 20.40 -10.76 -14.65
N MET A 122 20.92 -10.89 -13.42
CA MET A 122 21.88 -9.94 -12.85
C MET A 122 23.16 -9.83 -13.68
N GLN A 123 23.70 -10.98 -14.15
CA GLN A 123 24.89 -11.00 -15.00
C GLN A 123 24.68 -10.33 -16.37
N ALA A 124 23.44 -10.34 -16.86
CA ALA A 124 23.04 -9.63 -18.07
C ALA A 124 22.82 -8.10 -17.86
N GLY A 125 23.08 -7.59 -16.66
CA GLY A 125 22.91 -6.18 -16.31
C GLY A 125 21.48 -5.80 -15.87
N GLY A 126 20.66 -6.78 -15.55
CA GLY A 126 19.29 -6.62 -15.01
C GLY A 126 19.27 -6.45 -13.49
N GLY A 127 18.09 -6.64 -12.93
CA GLY A 127 17.85 -6.51 -11.50
C GLY A 127 17.60 -5.06 -11.07
N ILE A 128 17.74 -4.82 -9.76
CA ILE A 128 17.49 -3.49 -9.17
C ILE A 128 18.43 -2.42 -9.76
N ALA A 129 19.66 -2.81 -10.16
CA ALA A 129 20.63 -1.92 -10.78
C ALA A 129 20.12 -1.30 -12.10
N SER A 130 19.37 -2.05 -12.90
CA SER A 130 18.74 -1.56 -14.13
C SER A 130 17.71 -0.47 -13.83
N THR A 131 16.85 -0.68 -12.85
CA THR A 131 15.86 0.31 -12.40
C THR A 131 16.56 1.54 -11.80
N THR A 132 17.58 1.34 -10.97
CA THR A 132 18.36 2.44 -10.38
C THR A 132 18.98 3.34 -11.46
N LYS A 133 19.60 2.74 -12.47
CA LYS A 133 20.15 3.49 -13.59
C LYS A 133 19.07 4.32 -14.30
N ALA A 134 17.95 3.69 -14.67
CA ALA A 134 16.89 4.36 -15.38
C ALA A 134 16.23 5.46 -14.53
N THR A 135 16.11 5.27 -13.21
CA THR A 135 15.55 6.28 -12.29
C THR A 135 16.50 7.47 -12.12
N ARG A 136 17.80 7.24 -12.06
CA ARG A 136 18.84 8.30 -12.02
C ARG A 136 18.84 9.15 -13.29
N GLU A 137 18.60 8.55 -14.45
CA GLU A 137 18.54 9.22 -15.76
C GLU A 137 17.23 9.95 -16.03
N ALA A 138 16.13 9.56 -15.35
CA ALA A 138 14.81 10.13 -15.57
C ALA A 138 14.65 11.53 -14.98
N SER A 139 13.95 12.41 -15.70
CA SER A 139 13.55 13.73 -15.20
C SER A 139 12.40 13.60 -14.17
N VAL A 140 12.19 14.67 -13.40
CA VAL A 140 11.06 14.76 -12.46
C VAL A 140 9.74 14.59 -13.20
N GLU A 141 9.58 15.20 -14.36
CA GLU A 141 8.37 15.18 -15.18
C GLU A 141 8.08 13.76 -15.73
N GLU A 142 9.12 13.02 -16.11
CA GLU A 142 8.98 11.63 -16.57
C GLU A 142 8.56 10.70 -15.42
N LEU A 143 9.17 10.83 -14.25
CA LEU A 143 8.81 10.06 -13.06
C LEU A 143 7.39 10.37 -12.59
N GLU A 144 7.00 11.64 -12.57
CA GLU A 144 5.66 12.09 -12.20
C GLU A 144 4.60 11.55 -13.17
N ALA A 145 4.84 11.68 -14.48
CA ALA A 145 3.92 11.20 -15.51
C ALA A 145 3.72 9.68 -15.46
N ALA A 146 4.80 8.90 -15.25
CA ALA A 146 4.72 7.45 -15.11
C ALA A 146 3.90 7.06 -13.86
N ALA A 147 4.21 7.65 -12.71
CA ALA A 147 3.51 7.35 -11.46
C ALA A 147 2.01 7.74 -11.51
N GLN A 148 1.64 8.83 -12.20
CA GLN A 148 0.24 9.20 -12.40
C GLN A 148 -0.58 8.13 -13.15
N VAL A 149 0.04 7.36 -14.05
CA VAL A 149 -0.66 6.26 -14.74
C VAL A 149 -1.05 5.18 -13.73
N HIS A 150 -0.13 4.81 -12.84
CA HIS A 150 -0.38 3.83 -11.78
C HIS A 150 -1.44 4.32 -10.80
N LEU A 151 -1.34 5.55 -10.34
CA LEU A 151 -2.30 6.14 -9.40
C LEU A 151 -3.72 6.20 -9.96
N ARG A 152 -3.89 6.53 -11.25
CA ARG A 152 -5.22 6.46 -11.89
C ARG A 152 -5.80 5.05 -11.90
N ALA A 153 -4.97 4.05 -12.21
CA ALA A 153 -5.40 2.66 -12.18
C ALA A 153 -5.76 2.21 -10.75
N MET A 154 -4.96 2.59 -9.75
CA MET A 154 -5.23 2.30 -8.33
C MET A 154 -6.54 2.93 -7.86
N LEU A 155 -6.77 4.21 -8.20
CA LEU A 155 -8.02 4.92 -7.86
C LEU A 155 -9.25 4.21 -8.45
N SER A 156 -9.16 3.75 -9.69
CA SER A 156 -10.26 3.00 -10.34
C SER A 156 -10.55 1.65 -9.67
N MET A 157 -9.62 1.13 -8.90
CA MET A 157 -9.76 -0.11 -8.13
C MET A 157 -10.05 0.12 -6.64
N GLY A 158 -10.39 1.36 -6.25
CA GLY A 158 -10.84 1.68 -4.89
C GLY A 158 -9.74 2.12 -3.93
N VAL A 159 -8.50 2.28 -4.37
CA VAL A 159 -7.42 2.76 -3.50
C VAL A 159 -7.60 4.25 -3.25
N THR A 160 -7.67 4.64 -1.98
CA THR A 160 -7.78 6.04 -1.53
C THR A 160 -6.53 6.54 -0.83
N THR A 161 -5.67 5.62 -0.38
CA THR A 161 -4.39 5.93 0.27
C THR A 161 -3.34 4.89 -0.13
N ALA A 162 -2.11 5.33 -0.40
CA ALA A 162 -0.99 4.46 -0.73
C ALA A 162 0.30 4.88 -0.02
N ASP A 163 1.10 3.90 0.42
CA ASP A 163 2.49 4.11 0.80
C ASP A 163 3.34 4.22 -0.47
N ALA A 164 4.13 5.25 -0.58
CA ALA A 164 5.01 5.51 -1.72
C ALA A 164 6.46 5.58 -1.24
N LYS A 165 7.25 4.57 -1.60
CA LYS A 165 8.65 4.45 -1.20
C LYS A 165 9.57 5.03 -2.26
N SER A 166 10.66 5.70 -1.84
CA SER A 166 11.87 5.87 -2.66
C SER A 166 12.68 4.56 -2.73
N GLY A 167 13.95 4.60 -3.08
CA GLY A 167 14.81 3.42 -2.98
C GLY A 167 15.34 2.91 -4.33
N TYR A 168 15.07 3.63 -5.41
CA TYR A 168 15.73 3.38 -6.70
C TYR A 168 16.74 4.48 -7.08
N GLY A 169 17.00 5.42 -6.19
CA GLY A 169 18.07 6.38 -6.36
C GLY A 169 19.39 5.86 -5.82
N MET A 170 19.38 5.45 -4.57
CA MET A 170 20.54 5.01 -3.80
C MET A 170 21.69 6.05 -3.77
N ASP A 171 21.38 7.31 -4.09
CA ASP A 171 22.22 8.48 -3.92
C ASP A 171 21.37 9.67 -3.42
N LEU A 172 22.04 10.70 -2.92
CA LEU A 172 21.35 11.85 -2.33
C LEU A 172 20.39 12.52 -3.33
N GLU A 173 20.88 12.82 -4.52
CA GLU A 173 20.12 13.61 -5.50
C GLU A 173 18.85 12.88 -5.96
N THR A 174 18.99 11.60 -6.29
CA THR A 174 17.90 10.82 -6.86
C THR A 174 16.86 10.39 -5.81
N GLU A 175 17.30 10.04 -4.60
CA GLU A 175 16.38 9.76 -3.48
C GLU A 175 15.52 10.99 -3.15
N LEU A 176 16.13 12.18 -3.08
CA LEU A 176 15.39 13.42 -2.87
C LEU A 176 14.44 13.69 -4.04
N ARG A 177 14.86 13.46 -5.28
CA ARG A 177 14.03 13.63 -6.48
C ARG A 177 12.81 12.72 -6.47
N GLN A 178 12.95 11.43 -6.11
CA GLN A 178 11.80 10.52 -5.98
C GLN A 178 10.80 11.02 -4.93
N LEU A 179 11.29 11.43 -3.77
CA LEU A 179 10.44 11.95 -2.69
C LEU A 179 9.77 13.27 -3.05
N GLU A 180 10.45 14.16 -3.77
CA GLU A 180 9.89 15.41 -4.29
C GLU A 180 8.77 15.12 -5.33
N VAL A 181 8.93 14.10 -6.18
CA VAL A 181 7.88 13.64 -7.09
C VAL A 181 6.66 13.16 -6.30
N ILE A 182 6.85 12.40 -5.23
CA ILE A 182 5.73 11.99 -4.35
C ILE A 182 5.00 13.21 -3.79
N GLN A 183 5.71 14.23 -3.33
CA GLN A 183 5.09 15.48 -2.85
C GLN A 183 4.32 16.24 -3.94
N ARG A 184 4.80 16.25 -5.19
CA ARG A 184 4.08 16.84 -6.32
C ARG A 184 2.81 16.07 -6.63
N LEU A 185 2.90 14.73 -6.65
CA LEU A 185 1.77 13.85 -6.87
C LEU A 185 0.70 14.01 -5.79
N GLN A 186 1.09 14.20 -4.52
CA GLN A 186 0.15 14.48 -3.43
C GLN A 186 -0.76 15.70 -3.70
N LYS A 187 -0.31 16.64 -4.50
CA LYS A 187 -1.05 17.87 -4.84
C LYS A 187 -1.84 17.79 -6.15
N SER A 188 -1.49 16.83 -7.03
CA SER A 188 -1.99 16.78 -8.41
C SER A 188 -2.95 15.63 -8.70
N GLN A 189 -3.21 14.75 -7.71
CA GLN A 189 -4.10 13.59 -7.86
C GLN A 189 -4.79 13.26 -6.50
N PRO A 190 -5.90 12.49 -6.48
CA PRO A 190 -6.74 12.37 -5.29
C PRO A 190 -6.25 11.39 -4.22
N ILE A 191 -5.46 10.36 -4.57
CA ILE A 191 -4.99 9.35 -3.59
C ILE A 191 -4.05 10.01 -2.58
N ALA A 192 -4.31 9.85 -1.28
CA ALA A 192 -3.38 10.29 -0.25
C ALA A 192 -2.10 9.44 -0.29
N LEU A 193 -0.94 10.08 -0.43
CA LEU A 193 0.35 9.39 -0.47
C LEU A 193 1.07 9.54 0.87
N HIS A 194 1.48 8.40 1.43
CA HIS A 194 2.35 8.33 2.60
C HIS A 194 3.78 8.11 2.10
N ALA A 195 4.66 9.11 2.28
CA ALA A 195 6.02 9.05 1.77
C ALA A 195 6.96 8.28 2.71
N THR A 196 7.64 7.27 2.18
CA THR A 196 8.63 6.44 2.90
C THR A 196 10.00 6.56 2.24
N PHE A 197 11.00 7.00 3.00
CA PHE A 197 12.40 6.95 2.57
C PHE A 197 12.94 5.53 2.66
N MET A 198 13.44 4.99 1.56
CA MET A 198 14.02 3.65 1.48
C MET A 198 15.35 3.62 0.75
N GLY A 199 16.26 4.58 1.01
CA GLY A 199 17.59 4.56 0.39
C GLY A 199 18.37 3.26 0.64
N ALA A 200 18.04 2.53 1.72
CA ALA A 200 18.62 1.22 2.01
C ALA A 200 17.83 0.06 1.35
N HIS A 201 17.61 0.13 0.04
CA HIS A 201 16.95 -0.91 -0.75
C HIS A 201 17.96 -1.94 -1.29
N ASP A 202 19.16 -1.48 -1.68
CA ASP A 202 20.32 -2.30 -2.04
C ASP A 202 21.60 -1.46 -1.84
N THR A 203 22.77 -2.07 -2.01
CA THR A 203 24.06 -1.36 -1.99
C THR A 203 24.42 -0.94 -3.41
N PRO A 204 24.50 0.36 -3.71
CA PRO A 204 24.80 0.83 -5.05
C PRO A 204 26.24 0.51 -5.47
N PRO A 205 26.55 0.48 -6.79
CA PRO A 205 27.86 0.11 -7.31
C PRO A 205 29.04 0.90 -6.70
N GLU A 206 28.81 2.16 -6.34
CA GLU A 206 29.81 3.06 -5.74
C GLU A 206 30.26 2.58 -4.35
N PHE A 207 29.42 1.81 -3.67
CA PHE A 207 29.70 1.20 -2.37
C PHE A 207 29.83 -0.32 -2.41
N LYS A 208 30.01 -0.92 -3.59
CA LYS A 208 30.11 -2.38 -3.72
C LYS A 208 31.12 -2.98 -2.74
N GLY A 209 30.67 -3.95 -1.92
CA GLY A 209 31.47 -4.59 -0.87
C GLY A 209 31.71 -3.71 0.36
N ARG A 210 31.04 -2.57 0.49
CA ARG A 210 31.15 -1.63 1.61
C ARG A 210 29.77 -1.17 2.08
N SER A 211 28.86 -2.14 2.29
CA SER A 211 27.47 -1.84 2.68
C SER A 211 27.37 -1.08 4.02
N THR A 212 28.30 -1.31 4.95
CA THR A 212 28.36 -0.56 6.21
C THR A 212 28.72 0.93 5.96
N ASP A 213 29.65 1.22 5.05
CA ASP A 213 29.97 2.61 4.68
C ASP A 213 28.77 3.29 4.00
N TYR A 214 27.99 2.51 3.23
CA TYR A 214 26.78 3.01 2.61
C TYR A 214 25.70 3.36 3.64
N ILE A 215 25.48 2.52 4.65
CA ILE A 215 24.57 2.85 5.76
C ILE A 215 25.03 4.12 6.49
N GLU A 216 26.33 4.28 6.75
CA GLU A 216 26.83 5.52 7.36
C GLU A 216 26.62 6.74 6.45
N TYR A 217 26.79 6.61 5.14
CA TYR A 217 26.45 7.67 4.18
C TYR A 217 24.96 8.03 4.24
N LEU A 218 24.04 7.04 4.28
CA LEU A 218 22.63 7.29 4.42
C LEU A 218 22.31 8.03 5.73
N VAL A 219 22.91 7.59 6.85
CA VAL A 219 22.66 8.18 8.19
C VAL A 219 23.22 9.60 8.30
N GLN A 220 24.41 9.85 7.75
CA GLN A 220 25.11 11.12 7.96
C GLN A 220 24.78 12.17 6.90
N THR A 221 24.35 11.75 5.71
CA THR A 221 24.16 12.66 4.57
C THR A 221 22.72 12.68 4.06
N VAL A 222 22.14 11.51 3.73
CA VAL A 222 20.86 11.48 3.02
C VAL A 222 19.70 11.69 3.97
N LEU A 223 19.64 10.94 5.06
CA LEU A 223 18.53 10.97 6.03
C LEU A 223 18.32 12.35 6.68
N PRO A 224 19.39 13.08 7.09
CA PRO A 224 19.25 14.46 7.58
C PRO A 224 18.64 15.42 6.54
N GLU A 225 19.01 15.27 5.26
CA GLU A 225 18.49 16.10 4.19
C GLU A 225 17.01 15.80 3.90
N VAL A 226 16.64 14.51 3.86
CA VAL A 226 15.22 14.09 3.76
C VAL A 226 14.40 14.70 4.89
N LYS A 227 14.93 14.65 6.13
CA LYS A 227 14.25 15.21 7.31
C LYS A 227 14.13 16.72 7.25
N SER A 228 15.22 17.42 6.88
CA SER A 228 15.25 18.90 6.85
C SER A 228 14.24 19.47 5.85
N ARG A 229 14.00 18.76 4.74
CA ARG A 229 13.02 19.12 3.70
C ARG A 229 11.61 18.59 3.98
N GLY A 230 11.42 17.76 5.02
CA GLY A 230 10.11 17.16 5.33
C GLY A 230 9.57 16.28 4.22
N LEU A 231 10.43 15.52 3.54
CA LEU A 231 10.08 14.76 2.33
C LEU A 231 9.48 13.38 2.61
N ALA A 232 9.72 12.82 3.79
CA ALA A 232 9.20 11.52 4.19
C ALA A 232 8.81 11.49 5.66
N GLU A 233 7.87 10.61 6.01
CA GLU A 233 7.39 10.37 7.37
C GLU A 233 7.96 9.08 7.95
N CYS A 234 8.25 8.10 7.09
CA CYS A 234 8.81 6.79 7.43
C CYS A 234 10.22 6.60 6.86
N CYS A 235 10.97 5.70 7.51
CA CYS A 235 12.20 5.13 6.99
C CYS A 235 12.08 3.61 6.91
N ASP A 236 12.47 3.02 5.79
CA ASP A 236 12.44 1.59 5.51
C ASP A 236 13.83 1.07 5.13
N ILE A 237 14.05 -0.23 5.29
CA ILE A 237 15.30 -0.92 4.95
C ILE A 237 15.02 -2.36 4.53
N PHE A 238 15.77 -2.88 3.56
CA PHE A 238 15.71 -4.27 3.16
C PHE A 238 16.65 -5.12 4.01
N THR A 239 16.10 -5.69 5.09
CA THR A 239 16.82 -6.56 6.04
C THR A 239 16.80 -7.99 5.54
N GLU A 240 17.86 -8.42 4.87
CA GLU A 240 17.94 -9.72 4.23
C GLU A 240 19.39 -10.21 4.13
N GLU A 241 19.61 -11.53 4.15
CA GLU A 241 20.95 -12.11 3.95
C GLU A 241 21.52 -11.68 2.62
N GLY A 242 22.73 -11.08 2.66
CA GLY A 242 23.41 -10.58 1.46
C GLY A 242 23.00 -9.19 1.01
N VAL A 243 22.04 -8.52 1.68
CA VAL A 243 21.65 -7.13 1.46
C VAL A 243 22.09 -6.27 2.65
N PHE A 244 21.26 -6.14 3.69
CA PHE A 244 21.65 -5.46 4.93
C PHE A 244 21.39 -6.37 6.13
N ASP A 245 22.41 -6.48 7.00
CA ASP A 245 22.34 -7.30 8.20
C ASP A 245 21.63 -6.58 9.36
N HIS A 246 21.47 -7.28 10.48
CA HIS A 246 20.76 -6.79 11.66
C HIS A 246 21.48 -5.58 12.32
N GLU A 247 22.82 -5.50 12.29
CA GLU A 247 23.54 -4.38 12.87
C GLU A 247 23.38 -3.12 12.01
N GLN A 248 23.48 -3.26 10.70
CA GLN A 248 23.23 -2.22 9.72
C GLN A 248 21.77 -1.71 9.81
N THR A 249 20.83 -2.62 9.92
CA THR A 249 19.40 -2.30 10.13
C THR A 249 19.18 -1.50 11.41
N ARG A 250 19.71 -1.95 12.54
CA ARG A 250 19.63 -1.22 13.81
C ARG A 250 20.26 0.16 13.71
N ARG A 251 21.40 0.25 13.02
CA ARG A 251 22.13 1.51 12.86
C ARG A 251 21.29 2.56 12.11
N LEU A 252 20.72 2.18 10.97
CA LEU A 252 19.88 3.09 10.17
C LEU A 252 18.57 3.43 10.90
N LEU A 253 17.81 2.42 11.33
CA LEU A 253 16.47 2.64 11.89
C LEU A 253 16.51 3.38 13.24
N ASN A 254 17.52 3.15 14.08
CA ASN A 254 17.67 3.94 15.31
C ASN A 254 18.04 5.40 15.02
N ALA A 255 18.87 5.67 14.00
CA ALA A 255 19.15 7.04 13.57
C ALA A 255 17.89 7.72 13.02
N ALA A 256 17.11 7.03 12.20
CA ALA A 256 15.83 7.51 11.67
C ALA A 256 14.84 7.84 12.81
N ARG A 257 14.71 6.94 13.78
CA ARG A 257 13.86 7.17 14.97
C ARG A 257 14.30 8.41 15.76
N ALA A 258 15.61 8.57 15.98
CA ALA A 258 16.14 9.73 16.70
C ALA A 258 15.84 11.06 15.97
N MET A 259 15.65 11.02 14.65
CA MET A 259 15.22 12.17 13.84
C MET A 259 13.70 12.29 13.75
N GLY A 260 12.93 11.38 14.38
CA GLY A 260 11.45 11.42 14.40
C GLY A 260 10.78 10.83 13.17
N PHE A 261 11.42 9.89 12.48
CA PHE A 261 10.76 9.03 11.49
C PHE A 261 10.06 7.85 12.20
N THR A 262 8.94 7.41 11.67
CA THR A 262 8.41 6.08 11.94
C THR A 262 9.18 5.04 11.13
N LEU A 263 9.10 3.77 11.52
CA LEU A 263 9.97 2.73 10.95
C LEU A 263 9.14 1.67 10.25
N LYS A 264 9.66 1.18 9.13
CA LYS A 264 9.16 0.02 8.38
C LYS A 264 10.36 -0.90 8.07
N MET A 265 10.08 -2.13 7.64
CA MET A 265 11.14 -3.09 7.32
C MET A 265 10.66 -4.10 6.28
N HIS A 266 11.40 -4.27 5.18
CA HIS A 266 11.33 -5.47 4.34
C HIS A 266 12.08 -6.58 5.09
N ALA A 267 11.43 -7.73 5.29
CA ALA A 267 11.92 -8.77 6.20
C ALA A 267 11.58 -10.17 5.71
N ASP A 268 12.53 -11.10 5.86
CA ASP A 268 12.33 -12.54 5.64
C ASP A 268 11.66 -12.85 4.28
N GLU A 269 12.08 -12.14 3.22
CA GLU A 269 11.54 -12.33 1.86
C GLU A 269 12.18 -13.55 1.19
N ILE A 270 13.51 -13.64 1.21
CA ILE A 270 14.31 -14.61 0.43
C ILE A 270 14.68 -15.80 1.31
N VAL A 271 15.18 -15.53 2.52
CA VAL A 271 15.57 -16.58 3.49
C VAL A 271 15.04 -16.24 4.89
N PRO A 272 14.91 -17.24 5.80
CA PRO A 272 14.54 -16.99 7.19
C PRO A 272 15.71 -16.31 7.92
N PHE A 273 15.74 -14.98 7.91
CA PHE A 273 16.84 -14.18 8.44
C PHE A 273 16.58 -13.61 9.83
N GLY A 274 15.32 -13.66 10.33
CA GLY A 274 14.92 -13.11 11.63
C GLY A 274 14.61 -11.62 11.57
N GLY A 275 14.27 -11.11 10.38
CA GLY A 275 13.84 -9.74 10.16
C GLY A 275 12.53 -9.41 10.87
N ALA A 276 11.59 -10.36 10.94
CA ALA A 276 10.32 -10.19 11.65
C ALA A 276 10.52 -9.96 13.15
N GLU A 277 11.42 -10.73 13.79
CA GLU A 277 11.79 -10.56 15.19
C GLU A 277 12.40 -9.18 15.44
N LEU A 278 13.30 -8.76 14.54
CA LEU A 278 13.96 -7.45 14.63
C LEU A 278 12.97 -6.31 14.42
N ALA A 279 12.04 -6.43 13.48
CA ALA A 279 11.01 -5.41 13.26
C ALA A 279 10.11 -5.23 14.49
N ALA A 280 9.70 -6.33 15.12
CA ALA A 280 8.93 -6.32 16.37
C ALA A 280 9.72 -5.66 17.51
N GLU A 281 11.00 -6.02 17.68
CA GLU A 281 11.90 -5.46 18.69
C GLU A 281 12.08 -3.94 18.49
N LEU A 282 12.31 -3.52 17.26
CA LEU A 282 12.47 -2.12 16.91
C LEU A 282 11.13 -1.36 16.88
N GLY A 283 9.98 -1.99 17.08
CA GLY A 283 8.67 -1.34 17.06
C GLY A 283 8.39 -0.67 15.71
N CYS A 284 8.69 -1.36 14.62
CA CYS A 284 8.32 -0.91 13.29
C CYS A 284 6.79 -0.87 13.15
N LEU A 285 6.25 0.06 12.34
CA LEU A 285 4.83 0.08 11.98
C LEU A 285 4.45 -1.21 11.25
N SER A 286 5.31 -1.64 10.32
CA SER A 286 5.12 -2.89 9.60
C SER A 286 6.43 -3.64 9.37
N ALA A 287 6.31 -4.97 9.24
CA ALA A 287 7.28 -5.87 8.67
C ALA A 287 6.67 -6.45 7.39
N ASP A 288 7.31 -6.24 6.26
CA ASP A 288 6.73 -6.44 4.95
C ASP A 288 7.36 -7.69 4.27
N HIS A 289 6.65 -8.38 3.37
CA HIS A 289 6.95 -9.65 2.68
C HIS A 289 6.70 -10.90 3.52
N LEU A 290 7.60 -11.29 4.41
CA LEU A 290 7.47 -12.37 5.39
C LEU A 290 7.24 -13.76 4.78
N LEU A 291 7.72 -14.02 3.53
CA LEU A 291 7.56 -15.30 2.86
C LEU A 291 8.23 -16.44 3.64
N GLN A 292 9.37 -16.13 4.28
CA GLN A 292 10.22 -17.07 5.01
C GLN A 292 10.16 -16.86 6.53
N ILE A 293 9.12 -16.21 7.04
CA ILE A 293 8.99 -15.91 8.47
C ILE A 293 9.09 -17.18 9.33
N SER A 294 9.87 -17.10 10.40
CA SER A 294 10.03 -18.18 11.38
C SER A 294 8.87 -18.26 12.38
N GLU A 295 8.74 -19.39 13.11
CA GLU A 295 7.81 -19.51 14.24
C GLU A 295 8.05 -18.43 15.31
N LYS A 296 9.32 -18.10 15.55
CA LYS A 296 9.71 -17.04 16.49
C LYS A 296 9.29 -15.67 15.97
N GLY A 297 9.44 -15.43 14.66
CA GLY A 297 8.97 -14.20 14.01
C GLY A 297 7.46 -14.04 14.13
N ILE A 298 6.68 -15.10 13.86
CA ILE A 298 5.23 -15.10 14.07
C ILE A 298 4.89 -14.74 15.53
N ALA A 299 5.53 -15.39 16.49
CA ALA A 299 5.31 -15.12 17.91
C ALA A 299 5.71 -13.69 18.32
N ALA A 300 6.81 -13.16 17.75
CA ALA A 300 7.25 -11.79 18.00
C ALA A 300 6.24 -10.76 17.46
N LEU A 301 5.78 -10.92 16.22
CA LEU A 301 4.77 -10.04 15.62
C LEU A 301 3.43 -10.11 16.36
N ALA A 302 2.98 -11.31 16.73
CA ALA A 302 1.74 -11.50 17.48
C ALA A 302 1.73 -10.78 18.86
N ASN A 303 2.90 -10.60 19.47
CA ASN A 303 3.07 -9.91 20.76
C ASN A 303 3.54 -8.46 20.62
N SER A 304 3.47 -7.87 19.42
CA SER A 304 3.88 -6.50 19.13
C SER A 304 2.74 -5.71 18.50
N ASN A 305 2.97 -4.41 18.27
CA ASN A 305 2.07 -3.57 17.46
C ASN A 305 2.48 -3.53 15.97
N THR A 306 3.50 -4.28 15.58
CA THR A 306 3.99 -4.31 14.20
C THR A 306 3.02 -5.11 13.33
N VAL A 307 2.55 -4.49 12.25
CA VAL A 307 1.65 -5.13 11.28
C VAL A 307 2.46 -5.99 10.32
N ALA A 308 2.05 -7.22 10.10
CA ALA A 308 2.59 -8.08 9.06
C ALA A 308 1.98 -7.72 7.71
N THR A 309 2.70 -7.01 6.85
CA THR A 309 2.21 -6.62 5.51
C THR A 309 2.63 -7.66 4.48
N LEU A 310 1.67 -8.40 3.97
CA LEU A 310 1.91 -9.50 3.04
C LEU A 310 1.67 -9.06 1.60
N LEU A 311 2.49 -9.56 0.67
CA LEU A 311 2.58 -9.07 -0.70
C LEU A 311 2.29 -10.22 -1.70
N PRO A 312 1.00 -10.67 -1.78
CA PRO A 312 0.65 -11.86 -2.55
C PRO A 312 0.92 -11.75 -4.05
N CYS A 313 0.83 -10.55 -4.63
CA CYS A 313 1.10 -10.35 -6.05
C CYS A 313 2.58 -10.55 -6.39
N THR A 314 3.50 -10.22 -5.48
CA THR A 314 4.94 -10.45 -5.63
C THR A 314 5.24 -11.94 -5.60
N ALA A 315 4.72 -12.67 -4.59
CA ALA A 315 4.87 -14.12 -4.52
C ALA A 315 4.33 -14.80 -5.79
N PHE A 316 3.17 -14.37 -6.28
CA PHE A 316 2.58 -14.86 -7.53
C PHE A 316 3.47 -14.60 -8.74
N SER A 317 3.92 -13.38 -8.95
CA SER A 317 4.76 -12.98 -10.07
C SER A 317 6.11 -13.71 -10.10
N LEU A 318 6.68 -13.95 -8.91
CA LEU A 318 7.95 -14.67 -8.76
C LEU A 318 7.79 -16.19 -8.74
N LYS A 319 6.56 -16.72 -8.72
CA LYS A 319 6.26 -18.15 -8.48
C LYS A 319 6.87 -18.67 -7.16
N ALA A 320 6.94 -17.80 -6.16
CA ALA A 320 7.42 -18.12 -4.83
C ALA A 320 6.30 -18.73 -3.96
N ALA A 321 6.68 -19.32 -2.81
CA ALA A 321 5.71 -19.68 -1.80
C ALA A 321 5.07 -18.42 -1.20
N TYR A 322 3.78 -18.51 -0.85
CA TYR A 322 3.10 -17.41 -0.18
C TYR A 322 3.46 -17.34 1.30
N ALA A 323 3.49 -16.14 1.85
CA ALA A 323 3.60 -15.94 3.29
C ALA A 323 2.45 -16.67 4.02
N PRO A 324 2.71 -17.29 5.20
CA PRO A 324 1.74 -18.15 5.89
C PRO A 324 0.65 -17.37 6.65
N ALA A 325 -0.17 -16.56 5.91
CA ALA A 325 -1.15 -15.64 6.50
C ALA A 325 -2.11 -16.34 7.47
N ARG A 326 -2.67 -17.51 7.09
CA ARG A 326 -3.58 -18.24 7.96
C ARG A 326 -2.95 -18.56 9.31
N LYS A 327 -1.70 -19.07 9.28
CA LYS A 327 -0.95 -19.37 10.49
C LYS A 327 -0.67 -18.12 11.33
N MET A 328 -0.30 -17.03 10.69
CA MET A 328 -0.04 -15.76 11.38
C MET A 328 -1.30 -15.23 12.08
N ILE A 329 -2.45 -15.22 11.39
CA ILE A 329 -3.73 -14.81 11.96
C ILE A 329 -4.14 -15.74 13.10
N ASP A 330 -4.03 -17.05 12.94
CA ASP A 330 -4.38 -18.02 13.99
C ASP A 330 -3.50 -17.89 15.24
N ASN A 331 -2.27 -17.38 15.09
CA ASN A 331 -1.35 -17.10 16.20
C ASN A 331 -1.46 -15.66 16.74
N GLY A 332 -2.39 -14.85 16.24
CA GLY A 332 -2.67 -13.53 16.81
C GLY A 332 -1.96 -12.35 16.14
N CYS A 333 -1.32 -12.52 14.99
CA CYS A 333 -0.73 -11.39 14.25
C CYS A 333 -1.81 -10.47 13.69
N ALA A 334 -1.52 -9.18 13.62
CA ALA A 334 -2.23 -8.24 12.76
C ALA A 334 -1.65 -8.35 11.35
N VAL A 335 -2.49 -8.67 10.36
CA VAL A 335 -2.08 -8.84 8.96
C VAL A 335 -2.67 -7.74 8.10
N ALA A 336 -1.84 -7.13 7.24
CA ALA A 336 -2.25 -6.29 6.11
C ALA A 336 -1.88 -6.99 4.79
N VAL A 337 -2.49 -6.56 3.69
CA VAL A 337 -2.11 -6.96 2.33
C VAL A 337 -1.87 -5.72 1.48
N ALA A 338 -0.85 -5.76 0.62
CA ALA A 338 -0.47 -4.65 -0.24
C ALA A 338 0.02 -5.16 -1.61
N SER A 339 0.14 -4.26 -2.59
CA SER A 339 0.45 -4.66 -3.96
C SER A 339 1.92 -4.95 -4.20
N ASP A 340 2.80 -4.23 -3.52
CA ASP A 340 4.23 -4.16 -3.86
C ASP A 340 4.46 -3.74 -5.32
N LEU A 341 3.65 -2.78 -5.80
CA LEU A 341 3.85 -2.28 -7.16
C LEU A 341 5.29 -1.79 -7.35
N ASN A 342 6.04 -2.49 -8.18
CA ASN A 342 7.41 -2.18 -8.55
C ASN A 342 7.74 -2.74 -9.94
N PRO A 343 8.78 -2.26 -10.63
CA PRO A 343 9.07 -2.69 -12.00
C PRO A 343 9.68 -4.10 -12.09
N GLY A 344 10.19 -4.65 -10.99
CA GLY A 344 10.98 -5.88 -10.99
C GLY A 344 10.22 -7.14 -10.64
N SER A 345 9.79 -7.23 -9.39
CA SER A 345 9.14 -8.43 -8.83
C SER A 345 7.63 -8.41 -9.01
N CYS A 346 6.99 -7.22 -9.05
CA CYS A 346 5.54 -7.11 -9.16
C CYS A 346 5.09 -5.84 -9.89
N PHE A 347 4.95 -5.89 -11.20
CA PHE A 347 4.42 -4.77 -11.99
C PHE A 347 2.89 -4.82 -12.02
N SER A 348 2.26 -4.79 -10.83
CA SER A 348 0.81 -4.85 -10.66
C SER A 348 0.35 -4.13 -9.40
N ALA A 349 -0.71 -3.32 -9.53
CA ALA A 349 -1.46 -2.75 -8.41
C ALA A 349 -2.91 -3.28 -8.41
N SER A 350 -3.12 -4.50 -8.92
CA SER A 350 -4.45 -5.07 -9.06
C SER A 350 -5.04 -5.50 -7.71
N ILE A 351 -5.96 -4.70 -7.18
CA ILE A 351 -6.71 -5.03 -5.97
C ILE A 351 -7.51 -6.33 -6.12
N PRO A 352 -8.22 -6.60 -7.24
CA PRO A 352 -8.91 -7.87 -7.41
C PRO A 352 -7.96 -9.07 -7.31
N LEU A 353 -6.85 -9.06 -8.04
CA LEU A 353 -5.87 -10.14 -7.99
C LEU A 353 -5.31 -10.34 -6.57
N MET A 354 -4.92 -9.26 -5.90
CA MET A 354 -4.38 -9.30 -4.55
C MET A 354 -5.39 -9.90 -3.55
N TYR A 355 -6.65 -9.49 -3.65
CA TYR A 355 -7.74 -9.99 -2.81
C TYR A 355 -7.98 -11.50 -3.02
N ASP A 356 -8.02 -11.92 -4.28
CA ASP A 356 -8.21 -13.34 -4.64
C ASP A 356 -7.06 -14.21 -4.16
N LEU A 357 -5.82 -13.77 -4.34
CA LEU A 357 -4.64 -14.50 -3.88
C LEU A 357 -4.62 -14.63 -2.35
N ALA A 358 -4.96 -13.58 -1.62
CA ALA A 358 -5.06 -13.60 -0.16
C ALA A 358 -6.13 -14.61 0.30
N CYS A 359 -7.30 -14.62 -0.32
CA CYS A 359 -8.37 -15.54 0.04
C CYS A 359 -8.04 -16.99 -0.38
N ILE A 360 -7.67 -17.22 -1.64
CA ILE A 360 -7.57 -18.56 -2.23
C ILE A 360 -6.27 -19.27 -1.83
N TYR A 361 -5.15 -18.57 -1.92
CA TYR A 361 -3.83 -19.18 -1.71
C TYR A 361 -3.27 -18.98 -0.29
N MET A 362 -3.62 -17.88 0.37
CA MET A 362 -3.14 -17.61 1.72
C MET A 362 -4.15 -17.98 2.82
N GLY A 363 -5.36 -18.43 2.43
CA GLY A 363 -6.39 -18.97 3.33
C GLY A 363 -7.04 -17.94 4.24
N MET A 364 -7.06 -16.66 3.82
CA MET A 364 -7.78 -15.60 4.51
C MET A 364 -9.28 -15.63 4.16
N THR A 365 -10.15 -15.28 5.10
CA THR A 365 -11.56 -15.06 4.77
C THR A 365 -11.76 -13.72 4.04
N ALA A 366 -12.92 -13.54 3.42
CA ALA A 366 -13.24 -12.26 2.77
C ALA A 366 -13.25 -11.10 3.78
N GLU A 367 -13.70 -11.35 5.01
CA GLU A 367 -13.72 -10.39 6.10
C GLU A 367 -12.31 -10.01 6.57
N GLU A 368 -11.45 -11.02 6.78
CA GLU A 368 -10.05 -10.82 7.17
C GLU A 368 -9.29 -10.05 6.09
N THR A 369 -9.53 -10.38 4.81
CA THR A 369 -8.89 -9.69 3.68
C THR A 369 -9.36 -8.25 3.56
N LEU A 370 -10.66 -7.97 3.79
CA LEU A 370 -11.17 -6.61 3.81
C LEU A 370 -10.52 -5.79 4.94
N THR A 371 -10.43 -6.35 6.15
CA THR A 371 -9.75 -5.71 7.28
C THR A 371 -8.26 -5.47 6.95
N ALA A 372 -7.59 -6.44 6.33
CA ALA A 372 -6.18 -6.35 5.95
C ALA A 372 -5.91 -5.24 4.92
N LEU A 373 -6.84 -5.04 3.97
CA LEU A 373 -6.73 -4.03 2.89
C LEU A 373 -7.25 -2.64 3.30
N THR A 374 -7.84 -2.52 4.48
CA THR A 374 -8.43 -1.25 4.96
C THR A 374 -7.81 -0.83 6.29
N LEU A 375 -8.35 -1.22 7.43
CA LEU A 375 -7.91 -0.74 8.74
C LEU A 375 -6.48 -1.19 9.09
N ASN A 376 -6.11 -2.44 8.80
CA ASN A 376 -4.75 -2.91 9.05
C ASN A 376 -3.75 -2.31 8.07
N GLY A 377 -4.13 -2.12 6.78
CA GLY A 377 -3.33 -1.34 5.83
C GLY A 377 -3.09 0.10 6.32
N ALA A 378 -4.12 0.74 6.88
CA ALA A 378 -4.01 2.07 7.48
C ALA A 378 -3.09 2.05 8.72
N ALA A 379 -3.15 1.00 9.54
CA ALA A 379 -2.27 0.85 10.70
C ALA A 379 -0.80 0.65 10.29
N ALA A 380 -0.55 -0.10 9.21
CA ALA A 380 0.79 -0.33 8.66
C ALA A 380 1.51 0.94 8.18
N ILE A 381 0.75 2.03 7.99
CA ILE A 381 1.27 3.37 7.66
C ILE A 381 0.96 4.41 8.75
N GLY A 382 0.51 3.99 9.94
CA GLY A 382 0.24 4.87 11.07
C GLY A 382 -0.95 5.82 10.89
N ARG A 383 -2.00 5.41 10.16
CA ARG A 383 -3.18 6.23 9.84
C ARG A 383 -4.53 5.62 10.26
N ALA A 384 -4.54 4.53 11.04
CA ALA A 384 -5.77 3.83 11.42
C ALA A 384 -6.74 4.67 12.27
N ASP A 385 -6.26 5.73 12.91
CA ASP A 385 -7.06 6.69 13.65
C ASP A 385 -7.90 7.59 12.74
N ARG A 386 -7.51 7.76 11.46
CA ARG A 386 -8.13 8.68 10.51
C ARG A 386 -8.86 8.00 9.37
N ILE A 387 -8.36 6.83 8.91
CA ILE A 387 -8.87 6.11 7.73
C ILE A 387 -9.01 4.61 8.02
N GLY A 388 -9.49 3.86 7.01
CA GLY A 388 -9.52 2.39 7.02
C GLY A 388 -10.78 1.79 7.66
N SER A 389 -11.69 2.61 8.21
CA SER A 389 -13.02 2.16 8.64
C SER A 389 -14.07 3.25 8.41
N ILE A 390 -15.35 2.85 8.31
CA ILE A 390 -16.47 3.77 8.13
C ILE A 390 -17.05 4.08 9.51
N GLU A 391 -16.53 5.13 10.13
CA GLU A 391 -16.91 5.60 11.46
C GLU A 391 -16.99 7.12 11.48
N VAL A 392 -17.94 7.67 12.22
CA VAL A 392 -18.07 9.13 12.41
C VAL A 392 -16.77 9.70 12.95
N GLY A 393 -16.28 10.78 12.32
CA GLY A 393 -15.03 11.45 12.66
C GLY A 393 -13.83 11.02 11.83
N LYS A 394 -13.92 9.95 11.05
CA LYS A 394 -12.87 9.54 10.08
C LYS A 394 -13.05 10.20 8.73
N GLU A 395 -12.00 10.17 7.91
CA GLU A 395 -12.04 10.68 6.53
C GLU A 395 -13.11 9.95 5.70
N GLY A 396 -13.79 10.67 4.85
CA GLY A 396 -14.85 10.18 3.97
C GLY A 396 -14.32 9.40 2.77
N ASP A 397 -13.53 8.37 3.03
CA ASP A 397 -12.88 7.50 2.06
C ASP A 397 -13.67 6.20 1.93
N LEU A 398 -14.36 6.03 0.80
CA LEU A 398 -15.30 4.92 0.60
C LEU A 398 -15.09 4.27 -0.77
N VAL A 399 -15.42 3.00 -0.85
CA VAL A 399 -15.58 2.26 -2.12
C VAL A 399 -17.03 1.80 -2.25
N VAL A 400 -17.68 2.19 -3.33
CA VAL A 400 -19.01 1.70 -3.70
C VAL A 400 -18.84 0.58 -4.72
N LEU A 401 -19.36 -0.59 -4.40
CA LEU A 401 -19.28 -1.77 -5.26
C LEU A 401 -20.51 -1.85 -6.19
N GLY A 402 -20.34 -2.32 -7.41
CA GLY A 402 -21.44 -2.61 -8.34
C GLY A 402 -22.30 -3.81 -7.94
N TYR A 403 -22.06 -4.41 -6.78
CA TYR A 403 -22.75 -5.58 -6.24
C TYR A 403 -23.26 -5.32 -4.83
N PRO A 404 -24.35 -6.01 -4.39
CA PRO A 404 -24.99 -5.73 -3.10
C PRO A 404 -24.24 -6.30 -1.89
N CYS A 405 -23.08 -6.96 -2.09
CA CYS A 405 -22.32 -7.58 -1.02
C CYS A 405 -20.81 -7.51 -1.27
N TYR A 406 -20.04 -7.16 -0.24
CA TYR A 406 -18.57 -7.14 -0.30
C TYR A 406 -17.94 -8.51 -0.62
N LYS A 407 -18.64 -9.63 -0.37
CA LYS A 407 -18.13 -10.97 -0.68
C LYS A 407 -17.90 -11.21 -2.18
N PHE A 408 -18.47 -10.38 -3.04
CA PHE A 408 -18.17 -10.39 -4.46
C PHE A 408 -16.73 -9.98 -4.77
N LEU A 409 -16.02 -9.31 -3.85
CA LEU A 409 -14.60 -8.99 -4.01
C LEU A 409 -13.72 -10.25 -4.19
N SER A 410 -14.06 -11.35 -3.53
CA SER A 410 -13.36 -12.64 -3.69
C SER A 410 -14.10 -13.65 -4.57
N TYR A 411 -15.40 -13.42 -4.84
CA TYR A 411 -16.21 -14.34 -5.62
C TYR A 411 -16.16 -14.07 -7.12
N HIS A 412 -16.04 -12.81 -7.52
CA HIS A 412 -15.91 -12.39 -8.91
C HIS A 412 -14.43 -12.27 -9.29
N ILE A 413 -13.76 -13.44 -9.37
CA ILE A 413 -12.30 -13.60 -9.47
C ILE A 413 -11.72 -12.76 -10.60
N GLY A 414 -10.70 -11.94 -10.25
CA GLY A 414 -9.92 -11.13 -11.18
C GLY A 414 -10.64 -9.90 -11.75
N MET A 415 -11.92 -9.70 -11.43
CA MET A 415 -12.70 -8.60 -11.99
C MET A 415 -12.76 -7.40 -11.06
N ASN A 416 -12.55 -6.22 -11.64
CA ASN A 416 -12.79 -4.98 -10.92
C ASN A 416 -14.30 -4.73 -10.77
N ILE A 417 -14.81 -4.82 -9.57
CA ILE A 417 -16.23 -4.59 -9.25
C ILE A 417 -16.49 -3.24 -8.57
N VAL A 418 -15.47 -2.39 -8.51
CA VAL A 418 -15.60 -1.03 -7.97
C VAL A 418 -16.41 -0.19 -8.95
N HIS A 419 -17.56 0.28 -8.51
CA HIS A 419 -18.39 1.22 -9.26
C HIS A 419 -17.86 2.65 -9.09
N SER A 420 -17.61 3.05 -7.84
CA SER A 420 -17.06 4.39 -7.55
C SER A 420 -16.12 4.34 -6.36
N THR A 421 -15.08 5.16 -6.43
CA THR A 421 -14.19 5.50 -5.32
C THR A 421 -14.54 6.89 -4.83
N ILE A 422 -14.71 7.05 -3.52
CA ILE A 422 -14.98 8.34 -2.88
C ILE A 422 -13.78 8.69 -2.01
N LYS A 423 -13.19 9.84 -2.25
CA LYS A 423 -12.06 10.36 -1.47
C LYS A 423 -12.42 11.71 -0.86
N GLY A 424 -12.57 11.76 0.47
CA GLY A 424 -12.93 12.99 1.18
C GLY A 424 -14.21 13.66 0.65
N GLY A 425 -15.19 12.86 0.20
CA GLY A 425 -16.44 13.33 -0.40
C GLY A 425 -16.40 13.58 -1.92
N ALA A 426 -15.22 13.65 -2.55
CA ALA A 426 -15.12 13.68 -4.01
C ALA A 426 -15.35 12.28 -4.61
N VAL A 427 -16.23 12.19 -5.61
CA VAL A 427 -16.66 10.92 -6.23
C VAL A 427 -15.93 10.70 -7.56
N TYR A 428 -15.35 9.54 -7.74
CA TYR A 428 -14.68 9.07 -8.95
C TYR A 428 -15.35 7.78 -9.44
N THR A 429 -16.12 7.89 -10.51
CA THR A 429 -16.92 6.76 -11.04
C THR A 429 -16.22 6.07 -12.19
N ASN A 430 -16.15 4.75 -12.15
CA ASN A 430 -15.71 3.93 -13.27
C ASN A 430 -16.84 3.84 -14.30
N HIS A 431 -16.55 4.10 -15.58
CA HIS A 431 -17.46 3.70 -16.66
C HIS A 431 -17.25 2.23 -16.95
N ILE A 432 -18.24 1.42 -16.61
CA ILE A 432 -18.40 0.08 -17.14
C ILE A 432 -19.47 0.26 -18.23
N ASP A 433 -19.02 0.43 -19.48
CA ASP A 433 -19.90 0.38 -20.67
C ASP A 433 -20.40 -1.05 -20.88
#